data_a21cfcef305e98ea533e7ee9ed1f2824
#
_entry.id   a21cfcef305e98ea533e7ee9ed1f2824
#
_cell.length_a   1.000
_cell.length_b   1.000
_cell.length_c   1.000
_cell.angle_alpha   90.00
_cell.angle_beta   90.00
_cell.angle_gamma   90.00
#
_symmetry.space_group_name_H-M   'P 1'
#
loop_
_entity.id
_entity.type
_entity.pdbx_description
1 polymer ?
#
loop_
_entity_poly.entity_id
_entity_poly.type
_entity_poly.pdbx_seq_one_letter_code
_entity_poly.pdbx_strand_id
1 'polypeptide(L)'
;EICACLVGSEMCIRDRKREDGSSMFGYVRIRKPELLVKDYECYKGFYCGLCHSLRDTYGLRGQVTLTYDMTFLVLLLSSVYDLAVKEEHKRCIIHPAGKRRVIRTEAADYAADINMLLSYYHFVDDKQDEHSLAASLGVQMYRGQSRRLEQHYPRQARAIAEGMQRLHLLEQEDCRNVSALADCFGRMLAEVFAWKEDGLADFFRETGYYLGKFIYIMDAFEDLPEDTHKERFNPYLGTDRRELLPQVEEQLLTEIAAAGAAFEKLPCLEYRDIMRNILYAGVWNRFDRIKQELQKEEQ
;
A
#
# COMPACT_ATOMS: atom_id res chain seq x y z
N GLU A 1 7.75 33.15 -7.00
CA GLU A 1 6.71 32.48 -6.16
C GLU A 1 6.61 30.98 -6.40
N ILE A 2 7.00 30.45 -7.57
CA ILE A 2 6.97 29.00 -7.87
C ILE A 2 8.09 28.23 -7.13
N CYS A 3 9.20 28.87 -6.77
CA CYS A 3 10.32 28.24 -6.06
C CYS A 3 10.09 27.99 -4.56
N ALA A 4 9.24 28.76 -3.91
CA ALA A 4 8.97 28.65 -2.47
C ALA A 4 8.08 27.46 -2.10
N CYS A 5 7.24 26.97 -3.05
CA CYS A 5 6.40 25.80 -2.86
C CYS A 5 7.17 24.45 -2.95
N LEU A 6 8.40 24.46 -3.45
CA LEU A 6 9.21 23.25 -3.65
C LEU A 6 10.04 22.83 -2.42
N VAL A 7 10.20 23.71 -1.43
CA VAL A 7 11.06 23.46 -0.26
C VAL A 7 10.33 22.73 0.88
N GLY A 8 8.98 22.64 0.83
CA GLY A 8 8.17 21.98 1.86
C GLY A 8 7.64 20.59 1.48
N SER A 9 7.93 20.06 0.31
CA SER A 9 7.42 18.74 -0.09
C SER A 9 8.36 17.62 0.34
N GLU A 10 8.00 16.96 1.36
CA GLU A 10 8.85 16.10 2.15
C GLU A 10 9.05 14.70 1.60
N MET A 11 8.20 14.22 0.74
CA MET A 11 8.39 12.99 -0.03
C MET A 11 8.20 13.28 -1.52
N CYS A 12 7.42 12.68 -2.28
CA CYS A 12 7.39 12.89 -3.73
C CYS A 12 6.26 13.87 -4.14
N ILE A 13 6.45 14.73 -5.17
CA ILE A 13 5.37 15.55 -5.77
C ILE A 13 4.18 14.66 -6.19
N ARG A 14 4.45 13.39 -6.49
CA ARG A 14 3.50 12.33 -6.77
C ARG A 14 2.57 12.02 -5.60
N ASP A 15 3.06 12.15 -4.36
CA ASP A 15 2.28 11.88 -3.16
C ASP A 15 1.17 12.92 -2.98
N ARG A 16 1.37 14.17 -3.45
CA ARG A 16 0.32 15.21 -3.48
C ARG A 16 -0.76 14.96 -4.53
N LYS A 17 -0.42 14.35 -5.68
CA LYS A 17 -1.41 14.05 -6.73
C LYS A 17 -2.22 12.79 -6.45
N ARG A 18 -1.75 11.93 -5.53
CA ARG A 18 -2.48 10.75 -5.05
C ARG A 18 -3.33 11.03 -3.82
N GLU A 19 -3.35 12.24 -3.31
CA GLU A 19 -4.33 12.68 -2.32
C GLU A 19 -5.74 12.82 -2.92
N ASP A 20 -5.86 12.76 -4.25
CA ASP A 20 -7.10 12.89 -5.03
C ASP A 20 -7.75 11.52 -5.35
N GLY A 21 -7.70 10.57 -4.43
CA GLY A 21 -8.59 9.42 -4.34
C GLY A 21 -8.68 8.49 -5.56
N SER A 22 -7.70 7.64 -5.84
CA SER A 22 -7.90 6.51 -6.76
C SER A 22 -6.86 5.40 -6.62
N SER A 23 -6.39 5.10 -5.43
CA SER A 23 -5.45 3.99 -5.25
C SER A 23 -5.76 3.25 -3.97
N MET A 24 -6.15 1.98 -4.08
CA MET A 24 -6.35 1.01 -2.99
C MET A 24 -5.10 0.85 -2.08
N PHE A 25 -3.99 1.51 -2.38
CA PHE A 25 -2.72 1.45 -1.65
C PHE A 25 -2.26 2.84 -1.21
N GLY A 26 -1.42 2.89 -0.16
CA GLY A 26 -0.83 4.12 0.36
C GLY A 26 -1.27 4.47 1.78
N TYR A 27 -1.92 3.53 2.47
CA TYR A 27 -2.39 3.69 3.85
C TYR A 27 -1.30 3.35 4.88
N VAL A 28 -0.39 2.44 4.56
CA VAL A 28 0.64 1.93 5.47
C VAL A 28 1.87 2.84 5.45
N ARG A 29 1.76 4.01 6.04
CA ARG A 29 2.79 5.06 6.03
C ARG A 29 3.11 5.58 7.43
N ILE A 30 4.22 6.26 7.57
CA ILE A 30 4.66 6.84 8.84
C ILE A 30 3.76 7.99 9.33
N ARG A 31 3.69 8.17 10.65
CA ARG A 31 3.24 9.40 11.31
C ARG A 31 4.46 10.24 11.69
N LYS A 32 4.87 11.10 10.77
CA LYS A 32 6.12 11.84 10.84
C LYS A 32 6.34 12.62 12.14
N PRO A 33 5.35 13.36 12.69
CA PRO A 33 5.54 14.12 13.93
C PRO A 33 5.94 13.29 15.14
N GLU A 34 5.71 11.98 15.10
CA GLU A 34 5.98 11.03 16.19
C GLU A 34 7.25 10.22 15.97
N LEU A 35 7.98 10.45 14.87
CA LEU A 35 9.23 9.78 14.56
C LEU A 35 10.45 10.62 14.99
N LEU A 36 11.47 9.93 15.46
CA LEU A 36 12.79 10.54 15.58
C LEU A 36 13.34 10.89 14.20
N VAL A 37 14.09 11.99 14.10
CA VAL A 37 14.68 12.44 12.84
C VAL A 37 15.52 11.34 12.16
N LYS A 38 16.30 10.60 12.93
CA LYS A 38 17.10 9.47 12.43
C LYS A 38 16.26 8.38 11.78
N ASP A 39 15.09 8.06 12.36
CA ASP A 39 14.19 7.01 11.91
C ASP A 39 13.42 7.47 10.66
N TYR A 40 13.04 8.74 10.64
CA TYR A 40 12.47 9.36 9.44
C TYR A 40 13.46 9.35 8.25
N GLU A 41 14.73 9.71 8.47
CA GLU A 41 15.75 9.66 7.41
C GLU A 41 16.04 8.22 6.97
N CYS A 42 15.98 7.24 7.89
CA CYS A 42 16.09 5.82 7.57
C CYS A 42 14.92 5.36 6.70
N TYR A 43 13.68 5.64 7.11
CA TYR A 43 12.47 5.34 6.34
C TYR A 43 12.54 5.91 4.91
N LYS A 44 12.94 7.18 4.78
CA LYS A 44 13.16 7.81 3.47
C LYS A 44 14.21 7.09 2.63
N GLY A 45 15.26 6.59 3.28
CA GLY A 45 16.29 5.80 2.62
C GLY A 45 15.72 4.54 1.99
N PHE A 46 14.88 3.78 2.69
CA PHE A 46 14.19 2.60 2.18
C PHE A 46 13.17 2.93 1.08
N TYR A 47 12.38 3.99 1.28
CA TYR A 47 11.46 4.48 0.25
C TYR A 47 12.19 4.85 -1.05
N CYS A 48 13.31 5.57 -0.94
CA CYS A 48 14.15 5.86 -2.09
C CYS A 48 14.79 4.58 -2.68
N GLY A 49 15.15 3.61 -1.84
CA GLY A 49 15.67 2.31 -2.27
C GLY A 49 14.68 1.56 -3.16
N LEU A 50 13.44 1.41 -2.70
CA LEU A 50 12.36 0.79 -3.48
C LEU A 50 12.07 1.57 -4.77
N CYS A 51 12.04 2.91 -4.70
CA CYS A 51 11.90 3.79 -5.87
C CYS A 51 12.96 3.53 -6.94
N HIS A 52 14.22 3.32 -6.50
CA HIS A 52 15.32 2.99 -7.41
C HIS A 52 15.23 1.54 -7.92
N SER A 53 14.82 0.55 -7.12
CA SER A 53 14.60 -0.83 -7.59
C SER A 53 13.53 -0.86 -8.68
N LEU A 54 12.41 -0.18 -8.48
CA LEU A 54 11.36 -0.04 -9.50
C LEU A 54 11.87 0.62 -10.78
N ARG A 55 12.67 1.68 -10.65
CA ARG A 55 13.22 2.38 -11.80
C ARG A 55 14.26 1.55 -12.57
N ASP A 56 15.17 0.91 -11.85
CA ASP A 56 16.27 0.13 -12.45
C ASP A 56 15.71 -1.09 -13.20
N THR A 57 14.64 -1.72 -12.68
CA THR A 57 14.03 -2.92 -13.25
C THR A 57 12.96 -2.60 -14.30
N TYR A 58 12.11 -1.61 -14.06
CA TYR A 58 10.90 -1.32 -14.86
C TYR A 58 10.90 0.08 -15.51
N GLY A 59 11.98 0.84 -15.33
CA GLY A 59 12.11 2.20 -15.84
C GLY A 59 11.20 3.20 -15.14
N LEU A 60 10.97 4.35 -15.77
CA LEU A 60 10.11 5.41 -15.21
C LEU A 60 8.66 4.94 -14.97
N ARG A 61 8.20 3.98 -15.75
CA ARG A 61 6.84 3.42 -15.63
C ARG A 61 6.66 2.63 -14.33
N GLY A 62 7.64 1.80 -13.95
CA GLY A 62 7.64 1.13 -12.65
C GLY A 62 7.75 2.13 -11.49
N GLN A 63 8.54 3.16 -11.68
CA GLN A 63 8.72 4.19 -10.66
C GLN A 63 7.40 4.92 -10.30
N VAL A 64 6.43 5.06 -11.23
CA VAL A 64 5.13 5.68 -10.95
C VAL A 64 4.18 4.80 -10.12
N THR A 65 4.43 3.51 -10.03
CA THR A 65 3.60 2.58 -9.25
C THR A 65 4.01 2.46 -7.78
N LEU A 66 5.10 3.13 -7.36
CA LEU A 66 5.61 3.10 -5.99
C LEU A 66 4.53 3.40 -4.94
N THR A 67 4.40 2.54 -3.93
CA THR A 67 3.47 2.72 -2.80
C THR A 67 4.19 2.73 -1.45
N TYR A 68 3.55 3.29 -0.45
CA TYR A 68 4.04 3.28 0.93
C TYR A 68 3.97 1.90 1.55
N ASP A 69 2.93 1.15 1.22
CA ASP A 69 2.66 -0.19 1.73
C ASP A 69 3.81 -1.15 1.38
N MET A 70 4.33 -1.04 0.15
CA MET A 70 5.50 -1.81 -0.26
C MET A 70 6.78 -1.36 0.45
N THR A 71 6.89 -0.10 0.87
CA THR A 71 8.02 0.35 1.70
C THR A 71 7.97 -0.29 3.09
N PHE A 72 6.79 -0.43 3.68
CA PHE A 72 6.61 -1.17 4.93
C PHE A 72 7.03 -2.64 4.77
N LEU A 73 6.62 -3.30 3.68
CA LEU A 73 7.02 -4.67 3.37
C LEU A 73 8.56 -4.80 3.27
N VAL A 74 9.23 -3.85 2.59
CA VAL A 74 10.71 -3.85 2.51
C VAL A 74 11.34 -3.74 3.90
N LEU A 75 10.87 -2.83 4.75
CA LEU A 75 11.37 -2.67 6.11
C LEU A 75 11.18 -3.95 6.93
N LEU A 76 9.99 -4.53 6.86
CA LEU A 76 9.61 -5.73 7.61
C LEU A 76 10.50 -6.92 7.22
N LEU A 77 10.59 -7.22 5.94
CA LEU A 77 11.41 -8.32 5.44
C LEU A 77 12.90 -8.09 5.71
N SER A 78 13.38 -6.85 5.55
CA SER A 78 14.78 -6.52 5.80
C SER A 78 15.17 -6.71 7.26
N SER A 79 14.28 -6.33 8.18
CA SER A 79 14.50 -6.47 9.62
C SER A 79 14.43 -7.91 10.10
N VAL A 80 13.39 -8.66 9.67
CA VAL A 80 13.15 -10.02 10.16
C VAL A 80 14.18 -11.01 9.60
N TYR A 81 14.60 -10.85 8.35
CA TYR A 81 15.59 -11.72 7.71
C TYR A 81 17.04 -11.21 7.81
N ASP A 82 17.26 -10.13 8.57
CA ASP A 82 18.61 -9.52 8.75
C ASP A 82 19.35 -9.34 7.41
N LEU A 83 18.65 -8.73 6.44
CA LEU A 83 19.15 -8.63 5.08
C LEU A 83 20.29 -7.62 4.97
N ALA A 84 21.32 -7.99 4.17
CA ALA A 84 22.44 -7.10 3.89
C ALA A 84 21.99 -5.78 3.26
N VAL A 85 22.32 -4.67 3.92
CA VAL A 85 21.99 -3.32 3.49
C VAL A 85 23.08 -2.76 2.58
N LYS A 86 22.65 -2.25 1.40
CA LYS A 86 23.49 -1.43 0.52
C LYS A 86 23.05 0.01 0.63
N GLU A 87 23.93 0.86 1.12
CA GLU A 87 23.65 2.29 1.28
C GLU A 87 24.44 3.11 0.25
N GLU A 88 23.73 3.99 -0.45
CA GLU A 88 24.29 4.87 -1.46
C GLU A 88 23.68 6.26 -1.38
N HIS A 89 24.33 7.25 -1.98
CA HIS A 89 23.79 8.60 -2.14
C HIS A 89 23.60 8.89 -3.64
N LYS A 90 22.33 8.92 -4.09
CA LYS A 90 21.98 9.11 -5.51
C LYS A 90 21.22 10.42 -5.73
N ARG A 91 21.36 10.98 -6.92
CA ARG A 91 20.52 12.09 -7.37
C ARG A 91 19.15 11.55 -7.78
N CYS A 92 18.11 12.25 -7.36
CA CYS A 92 16.73 11.92 -7.71
C CYS A 92 16.24 12.91 -8.79
N ILE A 93 15.60 12.38 -9.85
CA ILE A 93 15.04 13.23 -10.92
C ILE A 93 13.91 14.11 -10.38
N ILE A 94 13.12 13.57 -9.44
CA ILE A 94 11.98 14.26 -8.85
C ILE A 94 12.45 15.29 -7.80
N HIS A 95 13.60 15.05 -7.17
CA HIS A 95 14.22 15.93 -6.18
C HIS A 95 15.61 16.30 -6.63
N PRO A 96 15.77 17.26 -7.55
CA PRO A 96 17.08 17.58 -8.14
C PRO A 96 18.03 18.25 -7.14
N ALA A 97 17.52 18.80 -6.05
CA ALA A 97 18.32 19.43 -5.00
C ALA A 97 19.03 18.39 -4.13
N GLY A 98 20.33 18.19 -4.40
CA GLY A 98 21.21 17.34 -3.61
C GLY A 98 21.12 15.84 -3.92
N LYS A 99 21.94 15.08 -3.19
CA LYS A 99 21.90 13.61 -3.20
C LYS A 99 21.00 13.12 -2.07
N ARG A 100 20.22 12.07 -2.32
CA ARG A 100 19.38 11.41 -1.34
C ARG A 100 20.03 10.12 -0.87
N ARG A 101 19.88 9.80 0.41
CA ARG A 101 20.21 8.50 0.97
C ARG A 101 19.31 7.46 0.34
N VAL A 102 19.89 6.37 -0.14
CA VAL A 102 19.20 5.24 -0.79
C VAL A 102 19.65 3.99 -0.08
N ILE A 103 18.70 3.29 0.56
CA ILE A 103 18.93 2.04 1.28
C ILE A 103 18.25 0.92 0.50
N ARG A 104 19.03 -0.04 0.01
CA ARG A 104 18.52 -1.20 -0.74
C ARG A 104 18.89 -2.50 -0.04
N THR A 105 17.95 -3.40 -0.04
CA THR A 105 18.10 -4.80 0.36
C THR A 105 17.49 -5.68 -0.72
N GLU A 106 17.69 -6.99 -0.66
CA GLU A 106 17.04 -7.94 -1.55
C GLU A 106 15.51 -7.83 -1.48
N ALA A 107 14.96 -7.49 -0.32
CA ALA A 107 13.52 -7.26 -0.14
C ALA A 107 12.99 -6.10 -1.01
N ALA A 108 13.82 -5.11 -1.35
CA ALA A 108 13.38 -4.02 -2.23
C ALA A 108 13.15 -4.49 -3.68
N ASP A 109 13.90 -5.48 -4.14
CA ASP A 109 13.71 -6.05 -5.46
C ASP A 109 12.45 -6.95 -5.49
N TYR A 110 12.24 -7.79 -4.46
CA TYR A 110 10.99 -8.52 -4.27
C TYR A 110 9.77 -7.61 -4.22
N ALA A 111 9.81 -6.58 -3.38
CA ALA A 111 8.70 -5.64 -3.24
C ALA A 111 8.43 -4.86 -4.54
N ALA A 112 9.46 -4.56 -5.33
CA ALA A 112 9.31 -3.93 -6.65
C ALA A 112 8.58 -4.86 -7.63
N ASP A 113 8.92 -6.15 -7.63
CA ASP A 113 8.31 -7.17 -8.47
C ASP A 113 6.83 -7.38 -8.10
N ILE A 114 6.53 -7.50 -6.81
CA ILE A 114 5.14 -7.63 -6.31
C ILE A 114 4.33 -6.36 -6.60
N ASN A 115 4.91 -5.19 -6.41
CA ASN A 115 4.25 -3.92 -6.73
C ASN A 115 3.86 -3.84 -8.22
N MET A 116 4.69 -4.38 -9.10
CA MET A 116 4.38 -4.48 -10.53
C MET A 116 3.25 -5.47 -10.83
N LEU A 117 3.20 -6.61 -10.13
CA LEU A 117 2.10 -7.58 -10.25
C LEU A 117 0.78 -6.96 -9.79
N LEU A 118 0.75 -6.33 -8.60
CA LEU A 118 -0.43 -5.66 -8.08
C LEU A 118 -0.92 -4.57 -9.04
N SER A 119 -0.01 -3.74 -9.56
CA SER A 119 -0.35 -2.70 -10.54
C SER A 119 -0.91 -3.27 -11.84
N TYR A 120 -0.37 -4.38 -12.32
CA TYR A 120 -0.88 -5.05 -13.51
C TYR A 120 -2.31 -5.56 -13.32
N TYR A 121 -2.57 -6.26 -12.22
CA TYR A 121 -3.92 -6.78 -11.93
C TYR A 121 -4.93 -5.67 -11.65
N HIS A 122 -4.52 -4.57 -11.05
CA HIS A 122 -5.36 -3.38 -10.92
C HIS A 122 -5.75 -2.81 -12.31
N PHE A 123 -4.81 -2.71 -13.27
CA PHE A 123 -5.17 -2.31 -14.64
C PHE A 123 -6.06 -3.33 -15.36
N VAL A 124 -5.97 -4.61 -15.03
CA VAL A 124 -6.87 -5.64 -15.57
C VAL A 124 -8.28 -5.40 -15.07
N ASP A 125 -8.44 -5.10 -13.80
CA ASP A 125 -9.71 -4.79 -13.13
C ASP A 125 -10.35 -3.52 -13.68
N ASP A 126 -9.63 -2.40 -13.68
CA ASP A 126 -10.07 -1.12 -14.28
C ASP A 126 -10.52 -1.27 -15.74
N LYS A 127 -9.88 -2.17 -16.48
CA LYS A 127 -10.26 -2.43 -17.86
C LYS A 127 -11.59 -3.17 -17.97
N GLN A 128 -11.90 -4.05 -17.02
CA GLN A 128 -13.16 -4.80 -17.00
C GLN A 128 -14.33 -3.89 -16.59
N ASP A 129 -14.10 -3.01 -15.61
CA ASP A 129 -15.14 -2.17 -15.04
C ASP A 129 -15.42 -0.91 -15.86
N GLU A 130 -14.39 -0.18 -16.29
CA GLU A 130 -14.54 1.14 -16.90
C GLU A 130 -14.36 1.15 -18.42
N HIS A 131 -13.96 0.04 -19.06
CA HIS A 131 -13.53 -0.01 -20.46
C HIS A 131 -12.50 1.09 -20.82
N SER A 132 -11.71 1.52 -19.83
CA SER A 132 -10.76 2.61 -19.92
C SER A 132 -9.66 2.31 -20.96
N LEU A 133 -9.46 3.25 -21.90
CA LEU A 133 -8.35 3.17 -22.86
C LEU A 133 -6.98 3.19 -22.14
N ALA A 134 -6.88 3.96 -21.05
CA ALA A 134 -5.67 4.03 -20.24
C ALA A 134 -5.36 2.70 -19.56
N ALA A 135 -6.36 2.03 -18.98
CA ALA A 135 -6.23 0.70 -18.39
C ALA A 135 -5.84 -0.35 -19.44
N SER A 136 -6.46 -0.31 -20.63
CA SER A 136 -6.12 -1.20 -21.74
C SER A 136 -4.66 -1.04 -22.20
N LEU A 137 -4.16 0.18 -22.26
CA LEU A 137 -2.74 0.47 -22.54
C LEU A 137 -1.84 -0.01 -21.41
N GLY A 138 -2.24 0.17 -20.15
CA GLY A 138 -1.54 -0.34 -18.97
C GLY A 138 -1.38 -1.86 -19.03
N VAL A 139 -2.47 -2.60 -19.23
CA VAL A 139 -2.45 -4.06 -19.39
C VAL A 139 -1.50 -4.49 -20.52
N GLN A 140 -1.61 -3.89 -21.70
CA GLN A 140 -0.74 -4.24 -22.82
C GLN A 140 0.74 -3.96 -22.54
N MET A 141 1.01 -2.86 -21.86
CA MET A 141 2.36 -2.40 -21.53
C MET A 141 3.07 -3.31 -20.52
N TYR A 142 2.35 -3.81 -19.52
CA TYR A 142 2.93 -4.61 -18.43
C TYR A 142 2.76 -6.13 -18.61
N ARG A 143 2.00 -6.60 -19.58
CA ARG A 143 1.70 -8.01 -19.82
C ARG A 143 2.94 -8.91 -19.94
N GLY A 144 4.00 -8.41 -20.58
CA GLY A 144 5.25 -9.17 -20.73
C GLY A 144 5.98 -9.36 -19.41
N GLN A 145 6.01 -8.31 -18.59
CA GLN A 145 6.61 -8.34 -17.25
C GLN A 145 5.78 -9.23 -16.32
N SER A 146 4.45 -9.07 -16.29
CA SER A 146 3.57 -9.88 -15.46
C SER A 146 3.77 -11.37 -15.69
N ARG A 147 3.80 -11.85 -16.93
CA ARG A 147 4.05 -13.27 -17.24
C ARG A 147 5.37 -13.81 -16.70
N ARG A 148 6.42 -12.99 -16.70
CA ARG A 148 7.72 -13.37 -16.14
C ARG A 148 7.65 -13.46 -14.61
N LEU A 149 6.97 -12.50 -13.98
CA LEU A 149 6.78 -12.46 -12.54
C LEU A 149 5.86 -13.59 -12.04
N GLU A 150 4.82 -13.94 -12.79
CA GLU A 150 3.95 -15.08 -12.52
C GLU A 150 4.73 -16.41 -12.49
N GLN A 151 5.75 -16.55 -13.35
CA GLN A 151 6.63 -17.70 -13.33
C GLN A 151 7.63 -17.68 -12.18
N HIS A 152 8.07 -16.49 -11.77
CA HIS A 152 9.06 -16.30 -10.70
C HIS A 152 8.43 -16.38 -9.30
N TYR A 153 7.23 -15.85 -9.14
CA TYR A 153 6.45 -15.81 -7.89
C TYR A 153 5.08 -16.48 -8.06
N PRO A 154 5.01 -17.77 -8.40
CA PRO A 154 3.75 -18.42 -8.81
C PRO A 154 2.69 -18.44 -7.70
N ARG A 155 3.11 -18.52 -6.44
CA ARG A 155 2.22 -18.50 -5.28
C ARG A 155 1.58 -17.12 -5.08
N GLN A 156 2.39 -16.09 -5.04
CA GLN A 156 1.93 -14.69 -4.87
C GLN A 156 1.09 -14.25 -6.07
N ALA A 157 1.55 -14.54 -7.28
CA ALA A 157 0.81 -14.19 -8.50
C ALA A 157 -0.58 -14.85 -8.54
N ARG A 158 -0.67 -16.12 -8.15
CA ARG A 158 -1.95 -16.85 -8.05
C ARG A 158 -2.86 -16.17 -7.01
N ALA A 159 -2.33 -15.90 -5.81
CA ALA A 159 -3.12 -15.28 -4.75
C ALA A 159 -3.66 -13.91 -5.16
N ILE A 160 -2.84 -13.10 -5.86
CA ILE A 160 -3.27 -11.80 -6.38
C ILE A 160 -4.36 -11.98 -7.44
N ALA A 161 -4.16 -12.86 -8.42
CA ALA A 161 -5.12 -13.09 -9.50
C ALA A 161 -6.46 -13.61 -8.98
N GLU A 162 -6.44 -14.63 -8.10
CA GLU A 162 -7.64 -15.22 -7.51
C GLU A 162 -8.35 -14.23 -6.57
N GLY A 163 -7.60 -13.45 -5.80
CA GLY A 163 -8.13 -12.42 -4.90
C GLY A 163 -8.87 -11.33 -5.67
N MET A 164 -8.25 -10.76 -6.71
CA MET A 164 -8.88 -9.74 -7.56
C MET A 164 -10.11 -10.29 -8.28
N GLN A 165 -10.00 -11.49 -8.86
CA GLN A 165 -11.16 -12.13 -9.50
C GLN A 165 -12.32 -12.37 -8.52
N ARG A 166 -12.03 -12.78 -7.29
CA ARG A 166 -13.07 -13.01 -6.28
C ARG A 166 -13.73 -11.70 -5.82
N LEU A 167 -12.94 -10.64 -5.65
CA LEU A 167 -13.47 -9.30 -5.35
C LEU A 167 -14.42 -8.85 -6.45
N HIS A 168 -13.97 -8.88 -7.70
CA HIS A 168 -14.79 -8.49 -8.86
C HIS A 168 -16.12 -9.27 -8.92
N LEU A 169 -16.11 -10.59 -8.68
CA LEU A 169 -17.34 -11.39 -8.64
C LEU A 169 -18.29 -10.95 -7.51
N LEU A 170 -17.78 -10.67 -6.31
CA LEU A 170 -18.58 -10.19 -5.19
C LEU A 170 -19.18 -8.81 -5.47
N GLU A 171 -18.45 -7.94 -6.15
CA GLU A 171 -18.91 -6.62 -6.57
C GLU A 171 -20.01 -6.72 -7.62
N GLN A 172 -19.86 -7.60 -8.61
CA GLN A 172 -20.90 -7.87 -9.60
C GLN A 172 -22.18 -8.46 -8.97
N GLU A 173 -22.06 -9.24 -7.89
CA GLU A 173 -23.17 -9.78 -7.12
C GLU A 173 -23.79 -8.74 -6.16
N ASP A 174 -23.33 -7.48 -6.16
CA ASP A 174 -23.67 -6.42 -5.20
C ASP A 174 -23.54 -6.85 -3.74
N CYS A 175 -22.49 -7.60 -3.41
CA CYS A 175 -22.24 -8.09 -2.07
C CYS A 175 -21.87 -6.94 -1.13
N ARG A 176 -22.76 -6.60 -0.20
CA ARG A 176 -22.55 -5.54 0.80
C ARG A 176 -21.86 -6.03 2.09
N ASN A 177 -21.40 -7.26 2.11
CA ASN A 177 -20.68 -7.80 3.26
C ASN A 177 -19.21 -7.35 3.25
N VAL A 178 -18.93 -6.24 3.91
CA VAL A 178 -17.57 -5.66 4.03
C VAL A 178 -16.55 -6.68 4.52
N SER A 179 -16.93 -7.55 5.48
CA SER A 179 -16.02 -8.56 6.02
C SER A 179 -15.62 -9.60 4.98
N ALA A 180 -16.54 -10.01 4.09
CA ALA A 180 -16.27 -10.98 3.03
C ALA A 180 -15.33 -10.37 1.95
N LEU A 181 -15.56 -9.11 1.61
CA LEU A 181 -14.72 -8.38 0.65
C LEU A 181 -13.31 -8.14 1.22
N ALA A 182 -13.25 -7.67 2.46
CA ALA A 182 -11.98 -7.46 3.16
C ALA A 182 -11.20 -8.78 3.34
N ASP A 183 -11.88 -9.92 3.57
CA ASP A 183 -11.25 -11.25 3.65
C ASP A 183 -10.56 -11.63 2.33
N CYS A 184 -11.15 -11.34 1.18
CA CYS A 184 -10.53 -11.59 -0.12
C CYS A 184 -9.21 -10.81 -0.27
N PHE A 185 -9.24 -9.52 0.05
CA PHE A 185 -8.06 -8.66 -0.03
C PHE A 185 -6.99 -9.04 1.01
N GLY A 186 -7.43 -9.39 2.23
CA GLY A 186 -6.56 -9.89 3.28
C GLY A 186 -5.82 -11.17 2.89
N ARG A 187 -6.50 -12.16 2.30
CA ARG A 187 -5.87 -13.39 1.80
C ARG A 187 -4.84 -13.12 0.72
N MET A 188 -5.10 -12.19 -0.16
CA MET A 188 -4.15 -11.75 -1.18
C MET A 188 -2.87 -11.18 -0.55
N LEU A 189 -3.01 -10.24 0.39
CA LEU A 189 -1.86 -9.63 1.06
C LEU A 189 -1.13 -10.61 2.00
N ALA A 190 -1.82 -11.58 2.58
CA ALA A 190 -1.17 -12.65 3.35
C ALA A 190 -0.06 -13.32 2.54
N GLU A 191 -0.36 -13.71 1.31
CA GLU A 191 0.63 -14.37 0.44
C GLU A 191 1.71 -13.42 -0.08
N VAL A 192 1.38 -12.14 -0.27
CA VAL A 192 2.36 -11.10 -0.61
C VAL A 192 3.38 -10.90 0.53
N PHE A 193 2.93 -10.90 1.78
CA PHE A 193 3.81 -10.73 2.94
C PHE A 193 4.68 -11.95 3.19
N ALA A 194 4.20 -13.16 2.96
CA ALA A 194 4.96 -14.38 3.06
C ALA A 194 5.92 -14.56 1.87
N TRP A 195 7.05 -13.85 1.90
CA TRP A 195 8.06 -13.95 0.85
C TRP A 195 8.62 -15.38 0.71
N LYS A 196 9.02 -15.98 1.84
CA LYS A 196 9.62 -17.32 1.92
C LYS A 196 8.67 -18.27 2.62
N GLU A 197 8.72 -19.58 2.24
CA GLU A 197 8.04 -20.67 2.93
C GLU A 197 8.97 -21.24 4.01
N ASP A 198 9.00 -20.61 5.17
CA ASP A 198 9.83 -21.00 6.31
C ASP A 198 9.02 -20.96 7.62
N GLY A 199 9.67 -21.15 8.75
CA GLY A 199 9.03 -21.15 10.08
C GLY A 199 8.41 -19.81 10.49
N LEU A 200 8.64 -18.74 9.74
CA LEU A 200 8.07 -17.41 9.99
C LEU A 200 6.91 -17.08 9.04
N ALA A 201 6.69 -17.89 8.00
CA ALA A 201 5.71 -17.63 6.94
C ALA A 201 4.30 -17.35 7.48
N ASP A 202 3.86 -18.11 8.49
CA ASP A 202 2.51 -17.95 9.05
C ASP A 202 2.35 -16.62 9.81
N PHE A 203 3.38 -16.11 10.48
CA PHE A 203 3.34 -14.80 11.12
C PHE A 203 3.32 -13.66 10.10
N PHE A 204 4.04 -13.80 8.98
CA PHE A 204 3.96 -12.87 7.86
C PHE A 204 2.57 -12.89 7.23
N ARG A 205 2.00 -14.09 6.99
CA ARG A 205 0.64 -14.22 6.46
C ARG A 205 -0.38 -13.58 7.38
N GLU A 206 -0.31 -13.84 8.69
CA GLU A 206 -1.21 -13.26 9.68
C GLU A 206 -1.11 -11.73 9.68
N THR A 207 0.11 -11.18 9.66
CA THR A 207 0.34 -9.73 9.58
C THR A 207 -0.24 -9.14 8.28
N GLY A 208 0.06 -9.74 7.14
CA GLY A 208 -0.41 -9.30 5.83
C GLY A 208 -1.93 -9.42 5.68
N TYR A 209 -2.53 -10.49 6.21
CA TYR A 209 -3.97 -10.72 6.17
C TYR A 209 -4.76 -9.61 6.88
N TYR A 210 -4.43 -9.34 8.14
CA TYR A 210 -5.15 -8.32 8.90
C TYR A 210 -4.86 -6.90 8.40
N LEU A 211 -3.63 -6.65 7.95
CA LEU A 211 -3.29 -5.36 7.33
C LEU A 211 -4.03 -5.17 6.01
N GLY A 212 -4.21 -6.22 5.22
CA GLY A 212 -5.00 -6.19 3.99
C GLY A 212 -6.47 -5.89 4.25
N LYS A 213 -7.07 -6.51 5.26
CA LYS A 213 -8.44 -6.20 5.67
C LYS A 213 -8.59 -4.74 6.10
N PHE A 214 -7.63 -4.24 6.90
CA PHE A 214 -7.60 -2.83 7.28
C PHE A 214 -7.57 -1.91 6.05
N ILE A 215 -6.70 -2.19 5.08
CA ILE A 215 -6.55 -1.40 3.86
C ILE A 215 -7.87 -1.37 3.09
N TYR A 216 -8.50 -2.53 2.85
CA TYR A 216 -9.76 -2.61 2.12
C TYR A 216 -10.89 -1.82 2.79
N ILE A 217 -11.06 -1.98 4.12
CA ILE A 217 -12.09 -1.26 4.89
C ILE A 217 -11.85 0.25 4.83
N MET A 218 -10.59 0.68 4.94
CA MET A 218 -10.22 2.09 4.90
C MET A 218 -10.46 2.71 3.52
N ASP A 219 -10.09 1.99 2.47
CA ASP A 219 -10.29 2.37 1.07
C ASP A 219 -11.78 2.54 0.75
N ALA A 220 -12.59 1.52 1.02
CA ALA A 220 -14.02 1.58 0.83
C ALA A 220 -14.68 2.75 1.59
N PHE A 221 -14.22 3.06 2.79
CA PHE A 221 -14.74 4.18 3.57
C PHE A 221 -14.27 5.54 3.01
N GLU A 222 -13.01 5.66 2.59
CA GLU A 222 -12.47 6.90 2.00
C GLU A 222 -13.15 7.22 0.67
N ASP A 223 -13.32 6.21 -0.19
CA ASP A 223 -13.81 6.38 -1.57
C ASP A 223 -15.34 6.46 -1.67
N LEU A 224 -16.09 6.20 -0.58
CA LEU A 224 -17.57 6.20 -0.58
C LEU A 224 -18.21 7.44 -1.24
N PRO A 225 -17.76 8.70 -1.01
CA PRO A 225 -18.35 9.87 -1.67
C PRO A 225 -18.11 9.88 -3.18
N GLU A 226 -16.91 9.50 -3.61
CA GLU A 226 -16.53 9.47 -5.02
C GLU A 226 -17.26 8.34 -5.76
N ASP A 227 -17.33 7.14 -5.16
CA ASP A 227 -18.04 5.99 -5.72
C ASP A 227 -19.53 6.25 -5.84
N THR A 228 -20.13 6.91 -4.82
CA THR A 228 -21.54 7.35 -4.87
C THR A 228 -21.76 8.32 -6.05
N HIS A 229 -20.86 9.29 -6.24
CA HIS A 229 -20.99 10.26 -7.34
C HIS A 229 -20.79 9.64 -8.73
N LYS A 230 -19.89 8.64 -8.83
CA LYS A 230 -19.56 7.95 -10.09
C LYS A 230 -20.43 6.71 -10.34
N GLU A 231 -21.38 6.43 -9.48
CA GLU A 231 -22.24 5.24 -9.54
C GLU A 231 -21.44 3.92 -9.60
N ARG A 232 -20.29 3.89 -8.89
CA ARG A 232 -19.46 2.70 -8.74
C ARG A 232 -19.91 1.86 -7.55
N PHE A 233 -19.51 0.57 -7.56
CA PHE A 233 -19.72 -0.28 -6.41
C PHE A 233 -18.93 0.24 -5.20
N ASN A 234 -19.61 0.23 -4.04
CA ASN A 234 -18.98 0.41 -2.73
C ASN A 234 -19.87 -0.31 -1.70
N PRO A 235 -19.31 -1.12 -0.78
CA PRO A 235 -20.15 -1.88 0.16
C PRO A 235 -20.93 -1.02 1.14
N TYR A 236 -20.58 0.25 1.31
CA TYR A 236 -21.24 1.22 2.18
C TYR A 236 -22.28 2.10 1.48
N LEU A 237 -22.54 1.91 0.17
CA LEU A 237 -23.50 2.72 -0.58
C LEU A 237 -24.87 2.77 0.09
N GLY A 238 -25.47 3.95 0.12
CA GLY A 238 -26.78 4.20 0.72
C GLY A 238 -26.75 4.54 2.21
N THR A 239 -25.57 4.55 2.85
CA THR A 239 -25.42 4.95 4.25
C THR A 239 -24.60 6.24 4.34
N ASP A 240 -25.01 7.16 5.22
CA ASP A 240 -24.24 8.38 5.45
C ASP A 240 -22.88 8.04 6.10
N ARG A 241 -21.84 8.69 5.61
CA ARG A 241 -20.44 8.44 6.07
C ARG A 241 -20.27 8.75 7.56
N ARG A 242 -21.05 9.69 8.11
CA ARG A 242 -21.04 10.04 9.53
C ARG A 242 -21.64 8.94 10.40
N GLU A 243 -22.73 8.32 9.92
CA GLU A 243 -23.36 7.19 10.61
C GLU A 243 -22.45 5.96 10.63
N LEU A 244 -21.63 5.78 9.56
CA LEU A 244 -20.68 4.69 9.44
C LEU A 244 -19.42 4.88 10.31
N LEU A 245 -19.06 6.12 10.65
CA LEU A 245 -17.78 6.45 11.30
C LEU A 245 -17.48 5.58 12.54
N PRO A 246 -18.40 5.40 13.52
CA PRO A 246 -18.12 4.58 14.71
C PRO A 246 -17.92 3.10 14.37
N GLN A 247 -18.71 2.56 13.45
CA GLN A 247 -18.62 1.17 13.04
C GLN A 247 -17.29 0.90 12.30
N VAL A 248 -16.91 1.78 11.38
CA VAL A 248 -15.67 1.67 10.62
C VAL A 248 -14.47 1.83 11.55
N GLU A 249 -14.49 2.76 12.51
CA GLU A 249 -13.43 2.92 13.51
C GLU A 249 -13.21 1.64 14.31
N GLU A 250 -14.29 0.97 14.75
CA GLU A 250 -14.22 -0.31 15.47
C GLU A 250 -13.65 -1.44 14.59
N GLN A 251 -14.10 -1.54 13.34
CA GLN A 251 -13.59 -2.53 12.39
C GLN A 251 -12.10 -2.32 12.13
N LEU A 252 -11.68 -1.09 11.81
CA LEU A 252 -10.28 -0.74 11.59
C LEU A 252 -9.41 -1.03 12.82
N LEU A 253 -9.91 -0.69 14.01
CA LEU A 253 -9.19 -0.96 15.26
C LEU A 253 -9.00 -2.46 15.49
N THR A 254 -10.00 -3.26 15.19
CA THR A 254 -9.95 -4.73 15.32
C THR A 254 -8.88 -5.31 14.40
N GLU A 255 -8.89 -4.91 13.13
CA GLU A 255 -7.95 -5.46 12.14
C GLU A 255 -6.51 -5.00 12.39
N ILE A 256 -6.29 -3.73 12.74
CA ILE A 256 -4.93 -3.25 13.00
C ILE A 256 -4.36 -3.77 14.31
N ALA A 257 -5.19 -4.00 15.33
CA ALA A 257 -4.76 -4.63 16.56
C ALA A 257 -4.30 -6.09 16.32
N ALA A 258 -5.03 -6.83 15.49
CA ALA A 258 -4.65 -8.19 15.09
C ALA A 258 -3.37 -8.20 14.23
N ALA A 259 -3.23 -7.28 13.27
CA ALA A 259 -2.01 -7.12 12.48
C ALA A 259 -0.80 -6.79 13.37
N GLY A 260 -0.97 -5.88 14.34
CA GLY A 260 0.06 -5.52 15.31
C GLY A 260 0.46 -6.70 16.21
N ALA A 261 -0.51 -7.48 16.69
CA ALA A 261 -0.25 -8.67 17.50
C ALA A 261 0.52 -9.76 16.72
N ALA A 262 0.24 -9.92 15.43
CA ALA A 262 1.00 -10.82 14.56
C ALA A 262 2.41 -10.28 14.30
N PHE A 263 2.55 -9.00 13.99
CA PHE A 263 3.83 -8.32 13.79
C PHE A 263 4.77 -8.45 15.00
N GLU A 264 4.25 -8.30 16.23
CA GLU A 264 5.07 -8.39 17.44
C GLU A 264 5.64 -9.80 17.71
N LYS A 265 5.10 -10.84 17.06
CA LYS A 265 5.66 -12.21 17.10
C LYS A 265 6.87 -12.38 16.16
N LEU A 266 7.05 -11.48 15.18
CA LEU A 266 8.18 -11.53 14.26
C LEU A 266 9.47 -11.03 14.93
N PRO A 267 10.63 -11.69 14.70
CA PRO A 267 11.91 -11.34 15.31
C PRO A 267 12.54 -10.12 14.60
N CYS A 268 11.90 -8.96 14.69
CA CYS A 268 12.44 -7.74 14.11
C CYS A 268 13.70 -7.29 14.88
N LEU A 269 14.85 -7.30 14.21
CA LEU A 269 16.13 -6.89 14.80
C LEU A 269 16.34 -5.39 14.73
N GLU A 270 16.00 -4.79 13.59
CA GLU A 270 16.17 -3.37 13.32
C GLU A 270 14.85 -2.73 12.87
N TYR A 271 14.79 -1.41 12.82
CA TYR A 271 13.65 -0.62 12.27
C TYR A 271 12.30 -0.83 12.98
N ARG A 272 12.28 -1.53 14.13
CA ARG A 272 11.04 -1.86 14.86
C ARG A 272 10.24 -0.61 15.22
N ASP A 273 10.90 0.47 15.67
CA ASP A 273 10.22 1.71 16.07
C ASP A 273 9.57 2.41 14.86
N ILE A 274 10.18 2.33 13.69
CA ILE A 274 9.59 2.84 12.44
C ILE A 274 8.33 2.05 12.11
N MET A 275 8.41 0.71 12.16
CA MET A 275 7.27 -0.16 11.84
C MET A 275 6.14 -0.03 12.87
N ARG A 276 6.45 0.13 14.14
CA ARG A 276 5.46 0.44 15.20
C ARG A 276 4.79 1.79 14.96
N ASN A 277 5.55 2.82 14.62
CA ASN A 277 4.98 4.11 14.25
C ASN A 277 4.01 3.99 13.08
N ILE A 278 4.32 3.17 12.07
CA ILE A 278 3.43 2.91 10.95
C ILE A 278 2.16 2.21 11.43
N LEU A 279 2.27 1.07 12.11
CA LEU A 279 1.12 0.23 12.47
C LEU A 279 0.23 0.84 13.55
N TYR A 280 0.81 1.58 14.52
CA TYR A 280 0.04 2.09 15.66
C TYR A 280 -0.38 3.56 15.53
N ALA A 281 0.22 4.31 14.62
CA ALA A 281 -0.08 5.73 14.43
C ALA A 281 -0.28 6.11 12.94
N GLY A 282 0.62 5.67 12.08
CA GLY A 282 0.69 6.12 10.70
C GLY A 282 -0.51 5.72 9.84
N VAL A 283 -1.02 4.50 10.00
CA VAL A 283 -2.19 3.96 9.29
C VAL A 283 -3.46 4.78 9.53
N TRP A 284 -3.53 5.49 10.66
CA TRP A 284 -4.67 6.33 11.04
C TRP A 284 -4.69 7.71 10.38
N ASN A 285 -3.61 8.13 9.71
CA ASN A 285 -3.49 9.47 9.15
C ASN A 285 -4.66 9.87 8.24
N ARG A 286 -5.16 8.94 7.41
CA ARG A 286 -6.29 9.16 6.51
C ARG A 286 -7.60 9.21 7.26
N PHE A 287 -7.83 8.24 8.14
CA PHE A 287 -9.03 8.18 8.98
C PHE A 287 -9.18 9.42 9.85
N ASP A 288 -8.10 9.85 10.54
CA ASP A 288 -8.07 11.07 11.37
C ASP A 288 -8.44 12.32 10.56
N ARG A 289 -7.95 12.41 9.32
CA ARG A 289 -8.29 13.52 8.41
C ARG A 289 -9.79 13.53 8.08
N ILE A 290 -10.33 12.39 7.68
CA ILE A 290 -11.76 12.26 7.35
C ILE A 290 -12.62 12.62 8.56
N LYS A 291 -12.28 12.10 9.74
CA LYS A 291 -12.98 12.39 11.00
C LYS A 291 -12.99 13.89 11.31
N GLN A 292 -11.88 14.59 11.08
CA GLN A 292 -11.79 16.03 11.26
C GLN A 292 -12.61 16.82 10.21
N GLU A 293 -12.65 16.37 8.97
CA GLU A 293 -13.45 16.98 7.90
C GLU A 293 -14.94 16.89 8.23
N LEU A 294 -15.43 15.71 8.60
CA LEU A 294 -16.83 15.48 8.98
C LEU A 294 -17.26 16.32 10.20
N GLN A 295 -16.36 16.50 11.19
CA GLN A 295 -16.64 17.36 12.36
C GLN A 295 -16.70 18.86 12.02
N LYS A 296 -15.95 19.33 11.02
CA LYS A 296 -15.98 20.74 10.59
C LYS A 296 -17.23 21.10 9.81
N GLU A 297 -17.82 20.14 9.11
CA GLU A 297 -19.08 20.34 8.38
C GLU A 297 -20.31 20.48 9.31
N GLU A 298 -20.16 20.11 10.59
CA GLU A 298 -21.21 20.27 11.62
C GLU A 298 -21.22 21.67 12.28
N GLN A 299 -20.17 22.48 12.08
CA GLN A 299 -20.01 23.81 12.66
C GLN A 299 -20.39 24.93 11.68
#